data_694e63ce40005f42029745bc59e53cf1
#
_entry.id   694e63ce40005f42029745bc59e53cf1
#
_cell.length_a   1.000
_cell.length_b   1.000
_cell.length_c   1.000
_cell.angle_alpha   90.00
_cell.angle_beta   90.00
_cell.angle_gamma   90.00
#
_symmetry.space_group_name_H-M   'P 1'
#
loop_
_entity.id
_entity.type
_entity.pdbx_description
1 polymer ?
#
loop_
_entity_poly.entity_id
_entity_poly.type
_entity_poly.pdbx_seq_one_letter_code
_entity_poly.pdbx_strand_id
1 'polypeptide(L)'
;MNRISKVFLACACSVFCMNGQAQSNATWTNDFSNAGETLKVVGRGTCSIADNVFRSKGAYAVFGHPEWKNYSFSFKARAPKNAEQVQIWASFRNYNRFDRYVVGIKGGLQDDLYLMRTGYMGTDEFMGVRPLGFHPVPGEWYRVKVEVCGNRIRIFLNDEKQPHIDLVDKNADLVP
;
A
#
# COMPACT_ATOMS: atom_id res chain seq x y z
N MET A 1 24.13 7.01 -7.74
CA MET A 1 23.04 8.00 -7.91
C MET A 1 21.74 7.24 -7.99
N ASN A 2 21.03 7.10 -6.85
CA ASN A 2 19.77 6.32 -6.78
C ASN A 2 18.65 7.06 -7.51
N ARG A 3 18.28 6.57 -8.68
CA ARG A 3 17.06 7.02 -9.37
C ARG A 3 15.85 6.36 -8.69
N ILE A 4 15.19 7.11 -7.82
CA ILE A 4 13.94 6.68 -7.19
C ILE A 4 12.89 6.53 -8.29
N SER A 5 12.42 5.31 -8.48
CA SER A 5 11.38 4.97 -9.46
C SER A 5 10.06 5.67 -9.12
N LYS A 6 9.36 6.12 -10.15
CA LYS A 6 8.03 6.74 -10.03
C LYS A 6 7.00 5.63 -9.75
N VAL A 7 6.19 5.83 -8.74
CA VAL A 7 5.06 4.94 -8.42
C VAL A 7 3.77 5.54 -8.98
N PHE A 8 2.96 4.73 -9.64
CA PHE A 8 1.65 5.10 -10.16
C PHE A 8 0.59 4.38 -9.33
N LEU A 9 -0.33 5.09 -8.75
CA LEU A 9 -1.31 4.57 -7.81
C LEU A 9 -2.73 4.85 -8.30
N ALA A 10 -3.56 3.81 -8.42
CA ALA A 10 -5.02 3.91 -8.47
C ALA A 10 -5.57 3.12 -7.26
N CYS A 11 -6.40 3.73 -6.44
CA CYS A 11 -6.79 3.15 -5.15
C CYS A 11 -8.31 3.02 -5.02
N ALA A 12 -8.76 1.87 -4.51
CA ALA A 12 -10.12 1.66 -4.03
C ALA A 12 -10.08 1.07 -2.62
N CYS A 13 -10.81 1.69 -1.69
CA CYS A 13 -10.96 1.20 -0.32
C CYS A 13 -12.40 0.77 -0.06
N SER A 14 -12.59 -0.43 0.49
CA SER A 14 -13.86 -0.87 1.05
C SER A 14 -13.67 -1.42 2.45
N VAL A 15 -14.54 -1.03 3.38
CA VAL A 15 -14.48 -1.46 4.78
C VAL A 15 -15.45 -2.61 4.98
N PHE A 16 -14.93 -3.79 5.26
CA PHE A 16 -15.72 -4.97 5.64
C PHE A 16 -15.08 -5.64 6.85
N CYS A 17 -15.78 -5.70 7.97
CA CYS A 17 -15.44 -6.59 9.05
C CYS A 17 -16.70 -7.32 9.54
N MET A 18 -16.71 -8.63 9.41
CA MET A 18 -17.72 -9.46 10.07
C MET A 18 -17.25 -9.75 11.49
N ASN A 19 -17.68 -8.98 12.44
CA ASN A 19 -17.95 -9.36 13.82
C ASN A 19 -18.53 -8.17 14.61
N GLY A 20 -19.83 -8.15 14.74
CA GLY A 20 -20.57 -7.78 15.95
C GLY A 20 -20.58 -6.33 16.45
N GLN A 21 -20.12 -5.31 15.69
CA GLN A 21 -20.46 -3.92 15.95
C GLN A 21 -20.63 -3.18 14.62
N ALA A 22 -21.72 -2.44 14.50
CA ALA A 22 -22.04 -1.67 13.31
C ALA A 22 -21.02 -0.53 13.12
N GLN A 23 -19.92 -0.82 12.47
CA GLN A 23 -19.08 0.21 11.86
C GLN A 23 -19.76 0.64 10.58
N SER A 24 -19.92 1.95 10.38
CA SER A 24 -20.44 2.51 9.15
C SER A 24 -19.69 1.92 7.95
N ASN A 25 -20.42 1.33 6.99
CA ASN A 25 -19.87 0.82 5.74
C ASN A 25 -19.42 2.01 4.86
N ALA A 26 -18.44 2.76 5.30
CA ALA A 26 -17.89 3.84 4.49
C ALA A 26 -17.03 3.22 3.40
N THR A 27 -17.40 3.42 2.16
CA THR A 27 -16.60 3.08 0.99
C THR A 27 -16.04 4.37 0.41
N TRP A 28 -14.73 4.41 0.25
CA TRP A 28 -14.06 5.48 -0.45
C TRP A 28 -13.38 4.91 -1.69
N THR A 29 -13.58 5.56 -2.83
CA THR A 29 -12.91 5.18 -4.08
C THR A 29 -12.36 6.44 -4.74
N ASN A 30 -11.20 6.34 -5.34
CA ASN A 30 -10.64 7.37 -6.18
C ASN A 30 -10.02 6.73 -7.43
N ASP A 31 -10.60 7.01 -8.57
CA ASP A 31 -10.12 6.57 -9.88
C ASP A 31 -9.28 7.63 -10.58
N PHE A 32 -9.06 8.77 -9.88
CA PHE A 32 -8.34 9.94 -10.39
C PHE A 32 -8.95 10.57 -11.65
N SER A 33 -10.21 10.29 -11.96
CA SER A 33 -10.92 10.93 -13.07
C SER A 33 -11.25 12.38 -12.76
N ASN A 34 -11.33 12.73 -11.49
CA ASN A 34 -11.67 14.07 -11.02
C ASN A 34 -10.41 14.77 -10.46
N ALA A 35 -9.78 15.58 -11.29
CA ALA A 35 -8.59 16.37 -10.91
C ALA A 35 -8.86 17.37 -9.77
N GLY A 36 -10.13 17.59 -9.42
CA GLY A 36 -10.56 18.48 -8.34
C GLY A 36 -10.59 17.84 -6.94
N GLU A 37 -10.46 16.52 -6.81
CA GLU A 37 -10.32 15.90 -5.49
C GLU A 37 -8.97 16.25 -4.88
N THR A 38 -9.01 16.99 -3.80
CA THR A 38 -7.81 17.44 -3.07
C THR A 38 -7.19 16.27 -2.32
N LEU A 39 -6.27 15.58 -2.96
CA LEU A 39 -5.43 14.60 -2.27
C LEU A 39 -4.50 15.34 -1.31
N LYS A 40 -4.45 14.92 -0.07
CA LYS A 40 -3.44 15.42 0.86
C LYS A 40 -2.08 14.87 0.44
N VAL A 41 -1.30 15.70 -0.22
CA VAL A 41 0.07 15.36 -0.67
C VAL A 41 1.06 15.70 0.43
N VAL A 42 1.95 14.78 0.73
CA VAL A 42 3.01 14.92 1.74
C VAL A 42 4.37 14.59 1.11
N GLY A 43 5.39 15.34 1.48
CA GLY A 43 6.75 15.17 0.98
C GLY A 43 7.26 16.38 0.22
N ARG A 44 8.53 16.34 -0.21
CA ARG A 44 9.20 17.44 -0.92
C ARG A 44 9.22 17.25 -2.45
N GLY A 45 8.64 16.16 -2.92
CA GLY A 45 8.62 15.78 -4.31
C GLY A 45 7.46 16.40 -5.09
N THR A 46 7.25 15.88 -6.29
CA THR A 46 6.18 16.30 -7.20
C THR A 46 5.11 15.21 -7.32
N CYS A 47 3.87 15.66 -7.37
CA CYS A 47 2.72 14.81 -7.69
C CYS A 47 1.94 15.43 -8.85
N SER A 48 1.33 14.61 -9.66
CA SER A 48 0.40 15.03 -10.69
C SER A 48 -0.65 13.94 -10.92
N ILE A 49 -1.82 14.38 -11.37
CA ILE A 49 -2.84 13.48 -11.91
C ILE A 49 -2.91 13.75 -13.41
N ALA A 50 -2.72 12.72 -14.20
CA ALA A 50 -2.89 12.78 -15.66
C ALA A 50 -3.32 11.39 -16.15
N ASP A 51 -4.24 11.37 -17.12
CA ASP A 51 -4.80 10.13 -17.69
C ASP A 51 -5.40 9.21 -16.62
N ASN A 52 -6.09 9.77 -15.64
CA ASN A 52 -6.67 9.08 -14.48
C ASN A 52 -5.63 8.28 -13.67
N VAL A 53 -4.41 8.78 -13.63
CA VAL A 53 -3.30 8.16 -12.90
C VAL A 53 -2.63 9.17 -11.99
N PHE A 54 -2.55 8.84 -10.71
CA PHE A 54 -1.72 9.59 -9.78
C PHE A 54 -0.25 9.23 -10.00
N ARG A 55 0.57 10.23 -10.30
CA ARG A 55 2.01 10.10 -10.52
C ARG A 55 2.75 10.84 -9.42
N SER A 56 3.72 10.18 -8.83
CA SER A 56 4.48 10.73 -7.72
C SER A 56 5.97 10.48 -7.88
N LYS A 57 6.78 11.47 -7.48
CA LYS A 57 8.23 11.37 -7.39
C LYS A 57 8.69 12.07 -6.12
N GLY A 58 9.09 11.30 -5.11
CA GLY A 58 9.56 11.82 -3.82
C GLY A 58 8.46 12.45 -2.95
N ALA A 59 7.20 12.16 -3.25
CA ALA A 59 6.04 12.53 -2.46
C ALA A 59 5.02 11.39 -2.46
N TYR A 60 4.02 11.45 -1.61
CA TYR A 60 2.94 10.46 -1.52
C TYR A 60 1.62 11.15 -1.19
N ALA A 61 0.52 10.50 -1.53
CA ALA A 61 -0.82 10.92 -1.13
C ALA A 61 -1.26 10.17 0.12
N VAL A 62 -2.00 10.86 0.97
CA VAL A 62 -2.62 10.30 2.17
C VAL A 62 -4.13 10.39 2.02
N PHE A 63 -4.83 9.32 2.31
CA PHE A 63 -6.28 9.22 2.28
C PHE A 63 -6.79 8.34 3.41
N GLY A 64 -8.12 8.37 3.62
CA GLY A 64 -8.78 7.63 4.69
C GLY A 64 -8.99 8.44 5.95
N HIS A 65 -9.49 7.78 6.98
CA HIS A 65 -9.81 8.39 8.25
C HIS A 65 -8.95 7.78 9.36
N PRO A 66 -8.41 8.57 10.29
CA PRO A 66 -7.51 8.08 11.34
C PRO A 66 -8.18 7.07 12.30
N GLU A 67 -9.51 7.07 12.38
CA GLU A 67 -10.26 6.13 13.23
C GLU A 67 -10.53 4.77 12.58
N TRP A 68 -10.11 4.57 11.32
CA TRP A 68 -10.28 3.27 10.68
C TRP A 68 -9.36 2.23 11.30
N LYS A 69 -9.95 1.25 11.99
CA LYS A 69 -9.22 0.15 12.66
C LYS A 69 -9.29 -1.14 11.87
N ASN A 70 -10.49 -1.48 11.39
CA ASN A 70 -10.76 -2.69 10.62
C ASN A 70 -11.22 -2.26 9.22
N TYR A 71 -10.43 -2.55 8.21
CA TYR A 71 -10.73 -2.11 6.86
C TYR A 71 -10.00 -2.97 5.83
N SER A 72 -10.44 -2.87 4.61
CA SER A 72 -9.64 -3.32 3.47
C SER A 72 -9.37 -2.15 2.53
N PHE A 73 -8.24 -2.16 1.88
CA PHE A 73 -7.98 -1.27 0.78
C PHE A 73 -7.29 -2.01 -0.35
N SER A 74 -7.55 -1.58 -1.57
CA SER A 74 -6.86 -2.10 -2.73
C SER A 74 -6.38 -0.96 -3.62
N PHE A 75 -5.29 -1.20 -4.30
CA PHE A 75 -4.74 -0.26 -5.25
C PHE A 75 -4.12 -0.98 -6.43
N LYS A 76 -4.09 -0.30 -7.57
CA LYS A 76 -3.27 -0.72 -8.71
C LYS A 76 -2.10 0.23 -8.84
N ALA A 77 -0.92 -0.33 -9.03
CA ALA A 77 0.29 0.45 -9.23
C ALA A 77 1.19 -0.18 -10.26
N ARG A 78 2.03 0.65 -10.90
CA ARG A 78 3.07 0.20 -11.82
C ARG A 78 4.33 1.05 -11.67
N ALA A 79 5.47 0.45 -11.89
CA ALA A 79 6.69 1.19 -12.13
C ALA A 79 6.69 1.79 -13.56
N PRO A 80 7.38 2.88 -13.82
CA PRO A 80 7.55 3.38 -15.19
C PRO A 80 8.18 2.33 -16.09
N LYS A 81 7.84 2.34 -17.39
CA LYS A 81 8.42 1.40 -18.37
C LYS A 81 9.95 1.45 -18.47
N ASN A 82 10.54 2.59 -18.14
CA ASN A 82 11.99 2.81 -18.15
C ASN A 82 12.63 2.67 -16.76
N ALA A 83 11.93 2.06 -15.81
CA ALA A 83 12.51 1.74 -14.51
C ALA A 83 13.46 0.54 -14.64
N GLU A 84 14.56 0.55 -13.90
CA GLU A 84 15.49 -0.58 -13.85
C GLU A 84 14.89 -1.79 -13.13
N GLN A 85 14.01 -1.52 -12.15
CA GLN A 85 13.33 -2.54 -11.35
C GLN A 85 11.94 -2.06 -10.96
N VAL A 86 11.05 -3.00 -10.68
CA VAL A 86 9.76 -2.71 -10.09
C VAL A 86 9.93 -2.55 -8.58
N GLN A 87 9.57 -1.37 -8.08
CA GLN A 87 9.44 -1.09 -6.65
C GLN A 87 8.13 -0.36 -6.44
N ILE A 88 7.18 -1.05 -5.83
CA ILE A 88 5.84 -0.54 -5.53
C ILE A 88 5.61 -0.75 -4.04
N TRP A 89 5.16 0.27 -3.34
CA TRP A 89 4.82 0.15 -1.93
C TRP A 89 3.72 1.10 -1.52
N ALA A 90 2.97 0.70 -0.51
CA ALA A 90 1.97 1.51 0.16
C ALA A 90 2.09 1.35 1.67
N SER A 91 1.82 2.43 2.40
CA SER A 91 1.78 2.42 3.85
C SER A 91 0.34 2.45 4.35
N PHE A 92 0.09 1.78 5.47
CA PHE A 92 -1.21 1.77 6.12
C PHE A 92 -1.06 1.73 7.65
N ARG A 93 -2.14 2.04 8.37
CA ARG A 93 -2.08 2.27 9.81
C ARG A 93 -0.93 3.21 10.16
N ASN A 94 -0.92 4.36 9.51
CA ASN A 94 0.10 5.37 9.76
C ASN A 94 -0.24 6.11 11.06
N TYR A 95 0.36 5.73 12.16
CA TYR A 95 0.19 6.42 13.43
C TYR A 95 0.93 7.76 13.41
N ASN A 96 2.16 7.72 12.93
CA ASN A 96 2.97 8.91 12.72
C ASN A 96 3.90 8.72 11.51
N ARG A 97 4.87 9.60 11.35
CA ARG A 97 5.83 9.53 10.24
C ARG A 97 6.64 8.24 10.20
N PHE A 98 6.84 7.59 11.34
CA PHE A 98 7.73 6.45 11.49
C PHE A 98 6.97 5.14 11.71
N ASP A 99 5.97 5.18 12.60
CA ASP A 99 5.24 3.97 13.01
C ASP A 99 4.10 3.67 12.04
N ARG A 100 4.28 2.65 11.22
CA ARG A 100 3.34 2.23 10.17
C ARG A 100 3.66 0.84 9.66
N TYR A 101 2.71 0.26 8.98
CA TYR A 101 2.97 -0.90 8.14
C TYR A 101 3.23 -0.48 6.70
N VAL A 102 4.08 -1.23 6.02
CA VAL A 102 4.40 -1.05 4.60
C VAL A 102 4.25 -2.39 3.90
N VAL A 103 3.41 -2.43 2.88
CA VAL A 103 3.34 -3.53 1.92
C VAL A 103 4.06 -3.11 0.66
N GLY A 104 4.85 -4.01 0.08
CA GLY A 104 5.56 -3.70 -1.15
C GLY A 104 5.83 -4.88 -2.05
N ILE A 105 5.89 -4.60 -3.35
CA ILE A 105 6.42 -5.48 -4.39
C ILE A 105 7.82 -5.00 -4.71
N LYS A 106 8.79 -5.90 -4.63
CA LYS A 106 10.18 -5.65 -4.98
C LYS A 106 10.59 -6.63 -6.08
N GLY A 107 10.93 -6.11 -7.24
CA GLY A 107 11.56 -6.86 -8.32
C GLY A 107 13.07 -6.63 -8.34
N GLY A 108 13.82 -7.55 -8.92
CA GLY A 108 15.27 -7.48 -9.04
C GLY A 108 15.96 -8.82 -8.80
N LEU A 109 16.95 -8.87 -7.91
CA LEU A 109 17.62 -10.13 -7.57
C LEU A 109 16.71 -11.12 -6.82
N GLN A 110 15.73 -10.60 -6.11
CA GLN A 110 14.67 -11.36 -5.47
C GLN A 110 13.36 -10.67 -5.81
N ASP A 111 12.41 -11.45 -6.31
CA ASP A 111 11.08 -11.00 -6.69
C ASP A 111 10.11 -11.34 -5.55
N ASP A 112 9.92 -10.36 -4.65
CA ASP A 112 9.21 -10.58 -3.40
C ASP A 112 8.03 -9.63 -3.21
N LEU A 113 6.97 -10.17 -2.59
CA LEU A 113 5.98 -9.42 -1.85
C LEU A 113 6.38 -9.39 -0.37
N TYR A 114 6.42 -8.23 0.23
CA TYR A 114 6.77 -8.09 1.64
C TYR A 114 5.77 -7.28 2.44
N LEU A 115 5.67 -7.59 3.71
CA LEU A 115 5.06 -6.78 4.75
C LEU A 115 6.12 -6.42 5.77
N MET A 116 6.25 -5.13 6.03
CA MET A 116 7.20 -4.57 6.97
C MET A 116 6.45 -3.69 7.98
N ARG A 117 6.86 -3.73 9.23
CA ARG A 117 6.54 -2.73 10.23
C ARG A 117 7.72 -1.79 10.38
N THR A 118 7.49 -0.49 10.24
CA THR A 118 8.51 0.52 10.48
C THR A 118 8.30 1.11 11.87
N GLY A 119 9.36 1.51 12.53
CA GLY A 119 9.32 2.12 13.84
C GLY A 119 10.24 3.32 13.99
N TYR A 120 10.08 4.01 15.09
CA TYR A 120 10.97 5.12 15.46
C TYR A 120 12.42 4.63 15.60
N MET A 121 13.36 5.41 15.17
CA MET A 121 14.81 5.13 15.19
C MET A 121 15.26 3.98 14.26
N GLY A 122 14.52 3.68 13.20
CA GLY A 122 14.93 2.69 12.19
C GLY A 122 14.78 1.25 12.65
N THR A 123 13.85 0.98 13.55
CA THR A 123 13.48 -0.38 13.98
C THR A 123 12.56 -1.03 12.93
N ASP A 124 13.02 -1.09 11.69
CA ASP A 124 12.26 -1.72 10.62
C ASP A 124 12.31 -3.25 10.76
N GLU A 125 11.14 -3.89 10.74
CA GLU A 125 10.99 -5.33 10.89
C GLU A 125 10.24 -5.91 9.70
N PHE A 126 10.87 -6.82 8.96
CA PHE A 126 10.18 -7.62 7.95
C PHE A 126 9.35 -8.70 8.64
N MET A 127 8.04 -8.51 8.67
CA MET A 127 7.08 -9.42 9.31
C MET A 127 6.72 -10.61 8.42
N GLY A 128 6.76 -10.41 7.11
CA GLY A 128 6.50 -11.44 6.12
C GLY A 128 7.13 -11.09 4.78
N VAL A 129 7.84 -12.06 4.21
CA VAL A 129 8.39 -11.99 2.85
C VAL A 129 7.99 -13.25 2.13
N ARG A 130 7.47 -13.11 0.91
CA ARG A 130 7.03 -14.23 0.08
C ARG A 130 7.46 -14.02 -1.36
N PRO A 131 8.03 -15.04 -2.00
CA PRO A 131 8.34 -14.98 -3.43
C PRO A 131 7.07 -14.67 -4.24
N LEU A 132 7.19 -13.82 -5.24
CA LEU A 132 6.07 -13.50 -6.14
C LEU A 132 5.66 -14.67 -7.03
N GLY A 133 6.60 -15.58 -7.33
CA GLY A 133 6.38 -16.66 -8.28
C GLY A 133 6.50 -16.22 -9.75
N PHE A 134 6.75 -14.93 -10.00
CA PHE A 134 6.98 -14.35 -11.32
C PHE A 134 7.92 -13.16 -11.21
N HIS A 135 8.55 -12.78 -12.31
CA HIS A 135 9.39 -11.58 -12.39
C HIS A 135 8.52 -10.36 -12.70
N PRO A 136 8.43 -9.33 -11.82
CA PRO A 136 7.62 -8.15 -12.09
C PRO A 136 8.27 -7.27 -13.16
N VAL A 137 7.46 -6.87 -14.16
CA VAL A 137 7.90 -6.15 -15.35
C VAL A 137 7.58 -4.65 -15.22
N PRO A 138 8.54 -3.74 -15.45
CA PRO A 138 8.26 -2.31 -15.51
C PRO A 138 7.21 -1.95 -16.57
N GLY A 139 6.23 -1.15 -16.19
CA GLY A 139 5.12 -0.74 -17.05
C GLY A 139 3.87 -1.61 -16.92
N GLU A 140 3.95 -2.78 -16.32
CA GLU A 140 2.80 -3.62 -16.01
C GLU A 140 2.11 -3.19 -14.71
N TRP A 141 0.78 -3.37 -14.68
CA TRP A 141 -0.05 -3.04 -13.53
C TRP A 141 -0.17 -4.22 -12.58
N TYR A 142 0.10 -3.96 -11.31
CA TYR A 142 -0.07 -4.91 -10.22
C TYR A 142 -1.18 -4.41 -9.30
N ARG A 143 -2.10 -5.31 -8.93
CA ARG A 143 -3.13 -5.02 -7.93
C ARG A 143 -2.70 -5.61 -6.61
N VAL A 144 -2.73 -4.79 -5.57
CA VAL A 144 -2.52 -5.22 -4.18
C VAL A 144 -3.78 -4.93 -3.40
N LYS A 145 -4.27 -5.91 -2.65
CA LYS A 145 -5.35 -5.73 -1.66
C LYS A 145 -4.80 -6.08 -0.29
N VAL A 146 -5.07 -5.23 0.67
CA VAL A 146 -4.74 -5.43 2.08
C VAL A 146 -6.02 -5.46 2.88
N GLU A 147 -6.16 -6.45 3.74
CA GLU A 147 -7.24 -6.57 4.71
C GLU A 147 -6.64 -6.53 6.11
N VAL A 148 -7.20 -5.67 6.94
CA VAL A 148 -6.78 -5.46 8.32
C VAL A 148 -7.97 -5.67 9.24
N CYS A 149 -7.88 -6.64 10.14
CA CYS A 149 -8.92 -6.93 11.14
C CYS A 149 -8.26 -7.22 12.49
N GLY A 150 -8.43 -6.31 13.45
CA GLY A 150 -7.64 -6.34 14.67
C GLY A 150 -6.15 -6.33 14.36
N ASN A 151 -5.44 -7.30 14.85
CA ASN A 151 -4.01 -7.49 14.60
C ASN A 151 -3.69 -8.48 13.45
N ARG A 152 -4.71 -9.01 12.77
CA ARG A 152 -4.52 -9.86 11.59
C ARG A 152 -4.40 -9.03 10.35
N ILE A 153 -3.40 -9.32 9.53
CA ILE A 153 -3.11 -8.64 8.26
C ILE A 153 -3.05 -9.70 7.17
N ARG A 154 -3.84 -9.52 6.11
CA ARG A 154 -3.84 -10.37 4.92
C ARG A 154 -3.54 -9.53 3.69
N ILE A 155 -2.66 -10.02 2.84
CA ILE A 155 -2.25 -9.34 1.61
C ILE A 155 -2.50 -10.27 0.43
N PHE A 156 -3.21 -9.76 -0.57
CA PHE A 156 -3.55 -10.45 -1.80
C PHE A 156 -2.90 -9.72 -2.98
N LEU A 157 -2.50 -10.47 -3.99
CA LEU A 157 -1.87 -9.97 -5.20
C LEU A 157 -2.68 -10.39 -6.43
N ASN A 158 -2.88 -9.47 -7.37
CA ASN A 158 -3.50 -9.74 -8.69
C ASN A 158 -4.83 -10.52 -8.63
N ASP A 159 -5.71 -10.16 -7.68
CA ASP A 159 -7.04 -10.77 -7.50
C ASP A 159 -7.03 -12.26 -7.09
N GLU A 160 -5.93 -12.74 -6.52
CA GLU A 160 -5.85 -14.08 -5.95
C GLU A 160 -6.92 -14.28 -4.85
N LYS A 161 -7.46 -15.48 -4.78
CA LYS A 161 -8.47 -15.85 -3.76
C LYS A 161 -7.84 -16.13 -2.40
N GLN A 162 -6.60 -16.59 -2.40
CA GLN A 162 -5.83 -16.87 -1.19
C GLN A 162 -4.85 -15.73 -0.92
N PRO A 163 -4.66 -15.35 0.34
CA PRO A 163 -3.70 -14.32 0.66
C PRO A 163 -2.26 -14.84 0.42
N HIS A 164 -1.45 -14.01 -0.19
CA HIS A 164 -0.01 -14.23 -0.34
C HIS A 164 0.72 -14.15 1.00
N ILE A 165 0.25 -13.22 1.86
CA ILE A 165 0.69 -13.09 3.25
C ILE A 165 -0.56 -13.12 4.13
N ASP A 166 -0.54 -13.94 5.15
CA ASP A 166 -1.57 -14.00 6.22
C ASP A 166 -0.86 -14.15 7.56
N LEU A 167 -0.92 -13.15 8.38
CA LEU A 167 -0.25 -13.14 9.68
C LEU A 167 -1.04 -12.37 10.75
N VAL A 168 -0.69 -12.68 11.99
CA VAL A 168 -1.17 -11.95 13.17
C VAL A 168 0.03 -11.23 13.80
N ASP A 169 -0.03 -9.91 13.87
CA ASP A 169 0.98 -9.14 14.59
C ASP A 169 0.77 -9.28 16.10
N LYS A 170 1.72 -9.91 16.77
CA LYS A 170 1.70 -10.09 18.22
C LYS A 170 2.04 -8.81 18.98
N ASN A 171 2.59 -7.82 18.29
CA ASN A 171 2.99 -6.53 18.85
C ASN A 171 2.18 -5.38 18.24
N ALA A 172 0.91 -5.65 17.87
CA ALA A 172 0.04 -4.67 17.23
C ALA A 172 -0.22 -3.41 18.07
N ASP A 173 -0.04 -3.51 19.38
CA ASP A 173 -0.17 -2.36 20.31
C ASP A 173 0.89 -1.27 20.08
N LEU A 174 1.94 -1.58 19.33
CA LEU A 174 2.97 -0.62 18.94
C LEU A 174 2.57 0.26 17.74
N VAL A 175 1.49 -0.12 17.05
CA VAL A 175 0.92 0.63 15.93
C VAL A 175 -0.60 0.65 16.12
N PRO A 176 -1.13 1.61 16.86
CA PRO A 176 -2.55 1.70 17.22
C PRO A 176 -3.50 1.90 16.04
#